data_0428595c97bc0f602f4ccd50f693c0cd
#
_entry.id   0428595c97bc0f602f4ccd50f693c0cd
#
_cell.length_a   1.000
_cell.length_b   1.000
_cell.length_c   1.000
_cell.angle_alpha   90.00
_cell.angle_beta   90.00
_cell.angle_gamma   90.00
#
_symmetry.space_group_name_H-M   'P 1'
#
loop_
_entity.id
_entity.type
_entity.pdbx_description
1 polymer ?
#
loop_
_entity_poly.entity_id
_entity_poly.type
_entity_poly.pdbx_seq_one_letter_code
_entity_poly.pdbx_strand_id
1 'polypeptide(L)'
;LGIYPDLSVAQNLAAFGELHGLGRREAASRADEVMELLGLSEKRGQRASHLSGGQQRRLHAGMAIMHRPRLVFMDEPTVGADVEARSQILRAVRQLADEGAAVVYTSHYLAEFEELGSDIAILNEGRVVARGTLEEIIAGHGRAEVTLEFDRRVPAIDGWSADDRTLRHIGDEADPGSRIGEALA
;
A
#
# COMPACT_ATOMS: atom_id res chain seq x y z
N LEU A 1 4.40 6.61 16.16
CA LEU A 1 2.96 6.77 15.92
C LEU A 1 2.38 7.74 16.94
N GLY A 2 1.57 8.72 16.48
CA GLY A 2 0.93 9.73 17.35
C GLY A 2 -0.28 9.20 18.13
N ILE A 3 -0.18 7.99 18.67
CA ILE A 3 -1.24 7.29 19.43
C ILE A 3 -1.04 7.57 20.91
N TYR A 4 -2.12 7.77 21.66
CA TYR A 4 -2.10 7.83 23.11
C TYR A 4 -2.15 6.40 23.69
N PRO A 5 -1.03 5.87 24.23
CA PRO A 5 -0.92 4.44 24.57
C PRO A 5 -1.86 4.01 25.71
N ASP A 6 -2.17 4.91 26.63
CA ASP A 6 -3.03 4.64 27.79
C ASP A 6 -4.53 4.78 27.51
N LEU A 7 -4.89 5.40 26.38
CA LEU A 7 -6.27 5.49 25.93
C LEU A 7 -6.67 4.23 25.18
N SER A 8 -7.98 3.90 25.26
CA SER A 8 -8.54 2.83 24.43
C SER A 8 -8.58 3.22 22.94
N VAL A 9 -8.83 2.25 22.06
CA VAL A 9 -9.03 2.50 20.61
C VAL A 9 -10.11 3.56 20.40
N ALA A 10 -11.29 3.38 20.98
CA ALA A 10 -12.39 4.35 20.85
C ALA A 10 -12.03 5.73 21.42
N GLN A 11 -11.31 5.78 22.54
CA GLN A 11 -10.89 7.04 23.14
C GLN A 11 -9.85 7.77 22.27
N ASN A 12 -8.89 7.06 21.66
CA ASN A 12 -7.95 7.66 20.72
C ASN A 12 -8.68 8.30 19.54
N LEU A 13 -9.57 7.56 18.91
CA LEU A 13 -10.34 8.06 17.78
C LEU A 13 -11.21 9.27 18.17
N ALA A 14 -12.01 9.13 19.22
CA ALA A 14 -12.89 10.21 19.68
C ALA A 14 -12.10 11.49 20.04
N ALA A 15 -10.97 11.36 20.74
CA ALA A 15 -10.12 12.49 21.09
C ALA A 15 -9.61 13.24 19.84
N PHE A 16 -9.19 12.52 18.78
CA PHE A 16 -8.76 13.14 17.53
C PHE A 16 -9.94 13.80 16.80
N GLY A 17 -11.12 13.17 16.80
CA GLY A 17 -12.32 13.79 16.25
C GLY A 17 -12.67 15.12 16.96
N GLU A 18 -12.65 15.12 18.28
CA GLU A 18 -12.91 16.31 19.09
C GLU A 18 -11.85 17.41 18.85
N LEU A 19 -10.56 17.05 18.74
CA LEU A 19 -9.47 17.98 18.41
C LEU A 19 -9.68 18.68 17.05
N HIS A 20 -10.34 17.99 16.12
CA HIS A 20 -10.65 18.51 14.78
C HIS A 20 -12.08 19.11 14.68
N GLY A 21 -12.73 19.36 15.83
CA GLY A 21 -13.97 20.11 15.90
C GLY A 21 -15.26 19.30 15.88
N LEU A 22 -15.19 17.96 15.89
CA LEU A 22 -16.39 17.14 16.04
C LEU A 22 -16.97 17.27 17.46
N GLY A 23 -18.29 17.36 17.57
CA GLY A 23 -18.95 17.28 18.88
C GLY A 23 -18.79 15.89 19.50
N ARG A 24 -18.81 15.79 20.85
CA ARG A 24 -18.58 14.51 21.56
C ARG A 24 -19.44 13.34 21.06
N ARG A 25 -20.73 13.58 20.79
CA ARG A 25 -21.63 12.53 20.28
C ARG A 25 -21.26 12.12 18.86
N GLU A 26 -20.93 13.08 18.02
CA GLU A 26 -20.50 12.87 16.64
C GLU A 26 -19.16 12.13 16.60
N ALA A 27 -18.17 12.56 17.40
CA ALA A 27 -16.89 11.89 17.52
C ALA A 27 -17.02 10.42 17.98
N ALA A 28 -17.94 10.14 18.92
CA ALA A 28 -18.20 8.76 19.37
C ALA A 28 -18.83 7.92 18.25
N SER A 29 -19.83 8.43 17.53
CA SER A 29 -20.45 7.73 16.39
C SER A 29 -19.44 7.49 15.26
N ARG A 30 -18.66 8.53 14.94
CA ARG A 30 -17.64 8.42 13.90
C ARG A 30 -16.51 7.44 14.28
N ALA A 31 -16.16 7.37 15.55
CA ALA A 31 -15.19 6.38 16.04
C ALA A 31 -15.68 4.94 15.79
N ASP A 32 -16.97 4.67 15.95
CA ASP A 32 -17.55 3.35 15.66
C ASP A 32 -17.48 3.02 14.16
N GLU A 33 -17.85 3.96 13.28
CA GLU A 33 -17.73 3.81 11.83
C GLU A 33 -16.27 3.54 11.40
N VAL A 34 -15.31 4.30 11.94
CA VAL A 34 -13.90 4.16 11.61
C VAL A 34 -13.33 2.84 12.15
N MET A 35 -13.75 2.40 13.34
CA MET A 35 -13.35 1.08 13.87
C MET A 35 -13.87 -0.06 13.00
N GLU A 36 -15.09 0.02 12.51
CA GLU A 36 -15.66 -0.96 11.59
C GLU A 36 -14.87 -1.01 10.28
N LEU A 37 -14.65 0.14 9.67
CA LEU A 37 -13.88 0.28 8.42
C LEU A 37 -12.49 -0.35 8.53
N LEU A 38 -11.81 -0.19 9.68
CA LEU A 38 -10.45 -0.66 9.91
C LEU A 38 -10.37 -2.00 10.66
N GLY A 39 -11.50 -2.68 10.90
CA GLY A 39 -11.54 -3.98 11.58
C GLY A 39 -11.02 -3.92 13.02
N LEU A 40 -11.34 -2.84 13.73
CA LEU A 40 -10.94 -2.61 15.12
C LEU A 40 -12.11 -2.65 16.11
N SER A 41 -13.33 -2.97 15.65
CA SER A 41 -14.55 -2.95 16.48
C SER A 41 -14.44 -3.81 17.74
N GLU A 42 -13.87 -5.02 17.62
CA GLU A 42 -13.66 -5.91 18.78
C GLU A 42 -12.61 -5.38 19.78
N LYS A 43 -11.78 -4.44 19.36
CA LYS A 43 -10.73 -3.81 20.16
C LYS A 43 -11.14 -2.47 20.78
N ARG A 44 -12.41 -2.08 20.62
CA ARG A 44 -12.97 -0.80 21.07
C ARG A 44 -12.47 -0.34 22.44
N GLY A 45 -12.54 -1.20 23.44
CA GLY A 45 -12.15 -0.92 24.84
C GLY A 45 -10.70 -1.22 25.17
N GLN A 46 -9.93 -1.82 24.25
CA GLN A 46 -8.55 -2.22 24.50
C GLN A 46 -7.63 -1.00 24.46
N ARG A 47 -6.70 -0.88 25.43
CA ARG A 47 -5.69 0.18 25.44
C ARG A 47 -4.79 0.06 24.19
N ALA A 48 -4.43 1.19 23.61
CA ALA A 48 -3.59 1.23 22.41
C ALA A 48 -2.22 0.60 22.62
N SER A 49 -1.67 0.67 23.84
CA SER A 49 -0.41 -0.02 24.21
C SER A 49 -0.45 -1.54 24.12
N HIS A 50 -1.65 -2.14 24.17
CA HIS A 50 -1.83 -3.60 24.09
C HIS A 50 -2.18 -4.10 22.66
N LEU A 51 -2.23 -3.21 21.69
CA LEU A 51 -2.48 -3.55 20.29
C LEU A 51 -1.21 -4.11 19.62
N SER A 52 -1.39 -5.02 18.67
CA SER A 52 -0.31 -5.41 17.77
C SER A 52 0.15 -4.22 16.91
N GLY A 53 1.36 -4.29 16.33
CA GLY A 53 1.87 -3.24 15.45
C GLY A 53 0.93 -2.90 14.29
N GLY A 54 0.34 -3.92 13.64
CA GLY A 54 -0.65 -3.73 12.57
C GLY A 54 -1.94 -3.06 13.07
N GLN A 55 -2.43 -3.43 14.28
CA GLN A 55 -3.59 -2.78 14.88
C GLN A 55 -3.30 -1.33 15.27
N GLN A 56 -2.11 -1.04 15.79
CA GLN A 56 -1.69 0.34 16.08
C GLN A 56 -1.61 1.18 14.80
N ARG A 57 -1.13 0.59 13.71
CA ARG A 57 -1.05 1.27 12.41
C ARG A 57 -2.43 1.60 11.86
N ARG A 58 -3.38 0.64 11.95
CA ARG A 58 -4.78 0.88 11.58
C ARG A 58 -5.44 1.95 12.45
N LEU A 59 -5.20 1.92 13.76
CA LEU A 59 -5.69 2.98 14.65
C LEU A 59 -5.13 4.35 14.26
N HIS A 60 -3.84 4.44 13.97
CA HIS A 60 -3.21 5.69 13.53
C HIS A 60 -3.81 6.22 12.22
N ALA A 61 -4.00 5.35 11.23
CA ALA A 61 -4.70 5.72 9.99
C ALA A 61 -6.14 6.20 10.26
N GLY A 62 -6.85 5.50 11.16
CA GLY A 62 -8.20 5.88 11.59
C GLY A 62 -8.28 7.27 12.21
N MET A 63 -7.30 7.64 13.04
CA MET A 63 -7.25 8.97 13.63
C MET A 63 -7.16 10.06 12.57
N ALA A 64 -6.40 9.86 11.49
CA ALA A 64 -6.26 10.82 10.40
C ALA A 64 -7.57 11.08 9.64
N ILE A 65 -8.51 10.15 9.64
CA ILE A 65 -9.75 10.21 8.86
C ILE A 65 -11.01 10.53 9.69
N MET A 66 -10.86 10.71 11.00
CA MET A 66 -11.98 10.96 11.92
C MET A 66 -12.87 12.15 11.51
N HIS A 67 -12.25 13.23 11.09
CA HIS A 67 -12.92 14.49 10.79
C HIS A 67 -13.39 14.62 9.32
N ARG A 68 -13.44 13.51 8.57
CA ARG A 68 -13.81 13.47 7.14
C ARG A 68 -13.06 14.52 6.32
N PRO A 69 -11.73 14.47 6.28
CA PRO A 69 -10.92 15.48 5.60
C PRO A 69 -11.18 15.44 4.09
N ARG A 70 -11.10 16.60 3.44
CA ARG A 70 -11.15 16.70 1.98
C ARG A 70 -9.84 16.29 1.30
N LEU A 71 -8.75 16.29 2.04
CA LEU A 71 -7.41 15.89 1.60
C LEU A 71 -6.72 15.12 2.72
N VAL A 72 -6.16 13.95 2.38
CA VAL A 72 -5.39 13.11 3.30
C VAL A 72 -4.03 12.81 2.69
N PHE A 73 -3.00 12.92 3.50
CA PHE A 73 -1.66 12.43 3.18
C PHE A 73 -1.38 11.17 4.00
N MET A 74 -1.08 10.08 3.33
CA MET A 74 -0.71 8.81 3.96
C MET A 74 0.68 8.40 3.47
N ASP A 75 1.66 8.59 4.35
CA ASP A 75 3.05 8.27 4.06
C ASP A 75 3.37 6.86 4.56
N GLU A 76 3.62 5.94 3.62
CA GLU A 76 3.95 4.54 3.86
C GLU A 76 3.04 3.85 4.91
N PRO A 77 1.69 3.96 4.84
CA PRO A 77 0.82 3.54 5.94
C PRO A 77 0.78 2.02 6.16
N THR A 78 1.24 1.24 5.19
CA THR A 78 1.25 -0.23 5.21
C THR A 78 2.60 -0.85 5.56
N VAL A 79 3.66 -0.05 5.71
CA VAL A 79 4.99 -0.56 6.07
C VAL A 79 4.95 -1.30 7.40
N GLY A 80 5.41 -2.58 7.40
CA GLY A 80 5.39 -3.43 8.59
C GLY A 80 3.99 -3.92 9.00
N ALA A 81 2.97 -3.69 8.18
CA ALA A 81 1.65 -4.28 8.35
C ALA A 81 1.62 -5.72 7.83
N ASP A 82 0.87 -6.59 8.48
CA ASP A 82 0.52 -7.90 7.94
C ASP A 82 -0.47 -7.77 6.76
N VAL A 83 -0.73 -8.88 6.06
CA VAL A 83 -1.59 -8.90 4.88
C VAL A 83 -3.00 -8.38 5.18
N GLU A 84 -3.56 -8.72 6.36
CA GLU A 84 -4.89 -8.29 6.75
C GLU A 84 -4.93 -6.78 7.03
N ALA A 85 -3.98 -6.26 7.80
CA ALA A 85 -3.88 -4.85 8.10
C ALA A 85 -3.68 -4.00 6.82
N ARG A 86 -2.85 -4.46 5.88
CA ARG A 86 -2.66 -3.84 4.57
C ARG A 86 -3.97 -3.75 3.81
N SER A 87 -4.66 -4.87 3.62
CA SER A 87 -5.93 -4.92 2.90
C SER A 87 -6.99 -4.00 3.53
N GLN A 88 -7.03 -3.90 4.85
CA GLN A 88 -7.98 -3.01 5.52
C GLN A 88 -7.63 -1.52 5.34
N ILE A 89 -6.35 -1.15 5.35
CA ILE A 89 -5.91 0.22 5.06
C ILE A 89 -6.25 0.60 3.62
N LEU A 90 -5.95 -0.27 2.63
CA LEU A 90 -6.26 0.00 1.22
C LEU A 90 -7.77 0.15 0.97
N ARG A 91 -8.60 -0.68 1.61
CA ARG A 91 -10.07 -0.51 1.57
C ARG A 91 -10.53 0.83 2.13
N ALA A 92 -9.95 1.25 3.25
CA ALA A 92 -10.26 2.55 3.85
C ALA A 92 -9.86 3.71 2.93
N VAL A 93 -8.71 3.62 2.26
CA VAL A 93 -8.25 4.61 1.26
C VAL A 93 -9.23 4.70 0.09
N ARG A 94 -9.67 3.56 -0.46
CA ARG A 94 -10.67 3.55 -1.53
C ARG A 94 -11.98 4.18 -1.10
N GLN A 95 -12.50 3.80 0.06
CA GLN A 95 -13.74 4.35 0.56
C GLN A 95 -13.66 5.87 0.73
N LEU A 96 -12.55 6.40 1.25
CA LEU A 96 -12.32 7.85 1.35
C LEU A 96 -12.36 8.53 -0.02
N ALA A 97 -11.73 7.93 -1.02
CA ALA A 97 -11.75 8.47 -2.39
C ALA A 97 -13.15 8.44 -2.99
N ASP A 98 -13.90 7.35 -2.80
CA ASP A 98 -15.30 7.20 -3.24
C ASP A 98 -16.23 8.21 -2.54
N GLU A 99 -15.94 8.56 -1.28
CA GLU A 99 -16.64 9.61 -0.53
C GLU A 99 -16.23 11.04 -0.97
N GLY A 100 -15.29 11.17 -1.92
CA GLY A 100 -14.86 12.43 -2.54
C GLY A 100 -13.65 13.10 -1.88
N ALA A 101 -12.93 12.42 -1.01
CA ALA A 101 -11.66 12.91 -0.49
C ALA A 101 -10.52 12.73 -1.51
N ALA A 102 -9.65 13.72 -1.64
CA ALA A 102 -8.37 13.56 -2.32
C ALA A 102 -7.39 12.84 -1.38
N VAL A 103 -6.77 11.75 -1.85
CA VAL A 103 -5.80 11.00 -1.06
C VAL A 103 -4.45 11.02 -1.77
N VAL A 104 -3.42 11.50 -1.08
CA VAL A 104 -2.01 11.37 -1.50
C VAL A 104 -1.42 10.22 -0.69
N TYR A 105 -1.10 9.15 -1.39
CA TYR A 105 -0.65 7.89 -0.81
C TYR A 105 0.77 7.58 -1.28
N THR A 106 1.71 7.35 -0.37
CA THR A 106 3.06 6.90 -0.73
C THR A 106 3.25 5.43 -0.39
N SER A 107 3.91 4.71 -1.26
CA SER A 107 4.34 3.32 -1.03
C SER A 107 5.48 2.96 -1.97
N HIS A 108 6.25 1.94 -1.61
CA HIS A 108 7.22 1.30 -2.49
C HIS A 108 6.72 -0.05 -3.04
N TYR A 109 5.46 -0.42 -2.76
CA TYR A 109 4.82 -1.64 -3.25
C TYR A 109 3.91 -1.34 -4.44
N LEU A 110 4.32 -1.68 -5.66
CA LEU A 110 3.53 -1.46 -6.88
C LEU A 110 2.13 -2.11 -6.82
N ALA A 111 2.01 -3.28 -6.20
CA ALA A 111 0.73 -3.98 -6.04
C ALA A 111 -0.34 -3.16 -5.28
N GLU A 112 0.06 -2.24 -4.41
CA GLU A 112 -0.88 -1.35 -3.71
C GLU A 112 -1.49 -0.32 -4.65
N PHE A 113 -0.71 0.22 -5.58
CA PHE A 113 -1.20 1.15 -6.59
C PHE A 113 -2.11 0.47 -7.61
N GLU A 114 -1.79 -0.77 -8.00
CA GLU A 114 -2.67 -1.59 -8.83
C GLU A 114 -4.00 -1.85 -8.12
N GLU A 115 -3.95 -2.25 -6.84
CA GLU A 115 -5.14 -2.43 -6.03
C GLU A 115 -5.95 -1.14 -5.87
N LEU A 116 -5.33 0.02 -5.69
CA LEU A 116 -6.01 1.31 -5.55
C LEU A 116 -6.57 1.84 -6.88
N GLY A 117 -6.04 1.41 -8.03
CA GLY A 117 -6.45 1.91 -9.35
C GLY A 117 -6.20 3.40 -9.52
N SER A 118 -5.11 3.92 -8.95
CA SER A 118 -4.81 5.35 -8.86
C SER A 118 -3.83 5.82 -9.92
N ASP A 119 -3.83 7.13 -10.19
CA ASP A 119 -2.70 7.77 -10.87
C ASP A 119 -1.44 7.71 -10.01
N ILE A 120 -0.32 7.41 -10.63
CA ILE A 120 0.98 7.22 -9.97
C ILE A 120 1.93 8.33 -10.41
N ALA A 121 2.73 8.82 -9.48
CA ALA A 121 3.90 9.64 -9.77
C ALA A 121 5.13 8.99 -9.14
N ILE A 122 6.12 8.65 -9.96
CA ILE A 122 7.40 8.08 -9.49
C ILE A 122 8.36 9.23 -9.21
N LEU A 123 8.83 9.30 -7.95
CA LEU A 123 9.82 10.27 -7.51
C LEU A 123 11.21 9.61 -7.45
N ASN A 124 12.18 10.27 -8.04
CA ASN A 124 13.60 9.92 -7.90
C ASN A 124 14.41 11.19 -7.69
N GLU A 125 15.27 11.22 -6.67
CA GLU A 125 16.12 12.37 -6.32
C GLU A 125 15.36 13.72 -6.27
N GLY A 126 14.15 13.71 -5.71
CA GLY A 126 13.30 14.90 -5.56
C GLY A 126 12.64 15.38 -6.85
N ARG A 127 12.66 14.58 -7.94
CA ARG A 127 12.02 14.90 -9.21
C ARG A 127 11.01 13.82 -9.57
N VAL A 128 9.90 14.22 -10.20
CA VAL A 128 8.96 13.30 -10.81
C VAL A 128 9.57 12.83 -12.13
N VAL A 129 9.87 11.53 -12.22
CA VAL A 129 10.50 10.89 -13.39
C VAL A 129 9.50 10.20 -14.31
N ALA A 130 8.33 9.80 -13.78
CA ALA A 130 7.22 9.27 -14.54
C ALA A 130 5.89 9.61 -13.84
N ARG A 131 4.82 9.74 -14.63
CA ARG A 131 3.47 9.96 -14.13
C ARG A 131 2.45 9.35 -15.09
N GLY A 132 1.39 8.74 -14.54
CA GLY A 132 0.29 8.15 -15.30
C GLY A 132 -0.33 6.99 -14.55
N THR A 133 -1.15 6.20 -15.22
CA THR A 133 -1.63 4.91 -14.69
C THR A 133 -0.48 3.91 -14.60
N LEU A 134 -0.65 2.84 -13.84
CA LEU A 134 0.36 1.77 -13.76
C LEU A 134 0.68 1.18 -15.15
N GLU A 135 -0.36 0.98 -15.98
CA GLU A 135 -0.21 0.46 -17.34
C GLU A 135 0.63 1.39 -18.22
N GLU A 136 0.36 2.70 -18.19
CA GLU A 136 1.12 3.70 -18.95
C GLU A 136 2.59 3.76 -18.52
N ILE A 137 2.85 3.67 -17.20
CA ILE A 137 4.21 3.68 -16.66
C ILE A 137 4.95 2.41 -17.08
N ILE A 138 4.31 1.24 -16.99
CA ILE A 138 4.91 -0.04 -17.42
C ILE A 138 5.17 0.00 -18.94
N ALA A 139 4.23 0.46 -19.74
CA ALA A 139 4.40 0.55 -21.20
C ALA A 139 5.53 1.51 -21.61
N GLY A 140 5.71 2.60 -20.87
CA GLY A 140 6.73 3.61 -21.19
C GLY A 140 8.12 3.36 -20.62
N HIS A 141 8.21 2.62 -19.50
CA HIS A 141 9.45 2.49 -18.72
C HIS A 141 9.73 1.04 -18.28
N GLY A 142 8.78 0.15 -18.46
CA GLY A 142 8.93 -1.27 -18.10
C GLY A 142 9.86 -1.96 -19.08
N ARG A 143 10.67 -2.89 -18.58
CA ARG A 143 11.42 -3.85 -19.40
C ARG A 143 10.89 -5.24 -19.07
N ALA A 144 10.65 -6.02 -20.11
CA ALA A 144 10.28 -7.41 -19.92
C ALA A 144 11.50 -8.20 -19.43
N GLU A 145 11.33 -8.91 -18.32
CA GLU A 145 12.35 -9.85 -17.80
C GLU A 145 11.77 -11.27 -17.86
N VAL A 146 12.53 -12.17 -18.48
CA VAL A 146 12.24 -13.60 -18.43
C VAL A 146 13.28 -14.26 -17.55
N THR A 147 12.84 -14.96 -16.52
CA THR A 147 13.70 -15.77 -15.66
C THR A 147 13.31 -17.24 -15.80
N LEU A 148 14.26 -18.07 -16.22
CA LEU A 148 14.10 -19.51 -16.32
C LEU A 148 14.95 -20.20 -15.23
N GLU A 149 14.32 -21.07 -14.45
CA GLU A 149 14.98 -21.90 -13.43
C GLU A 149 15.10 -23.35 -13.94
N PHE A 150 16.27 -23.96 -13.73
CA PHE A 150 16.57 -25.31 -14.18
C PHE A 150 17.00 -26.18 -13.00
N ASP A 151 16.81 -27.50 -13.11
CA ASP A 151 17.22 -28.48 -12.10
C ASP A 151 18.76 -28.67 -12.05
N ARG A 152 19.48 -28.19 -13.05
CA ARG A 152 20.93 -28.32 -13.20
C ARG A 152 21.55 -27.00 -13.67
N ARG A 153 22.88 -26.95 -13.54
CA ARG A 153 23.65 -25.79 -14.01
C ARG A 153 23.41 -25.54 -15.49
N VAL A 154 23.15 -24.29 -15.83
CA VAL A 154 22.87 -23.86 -17.21
C VAL A 154 24.15 -23.37 -17.89
N PRO A 155 24.30 -23.59 -19.22
CA PRO A 155 25.38 -23.01 -20.01
C PRO A 155 25.14 -21.49 -20.19
N ALA A 156 26.20 -20.76 -20.50
CA ALA A 156 26.06 -19.38 -20.96
C ALA A 156 25.39 -19.38 -22.33
N ILE A 157 24.33 -18.58 -22.49
CA ILE A 157 23.58 -18.40 -23.72
C ILE A 157 23.70 -16.92 -24.11
N ASP A 158 23.94 -16.66 -25.40
CA ASP A 158 24.05 -15.29 -25.91
C ASP A 158 22.75 -14.51 -25.71
N GLY A 159 22.85 -13.29 -25.16
CA GLY A 159 21.69 -12.46 -24.80
C GLY A 159 21.06 -12.83 -23.45
N TRP A 160 21.56 -13.83 -22.71
CA TRP A 160 21.08 -14.23 -21.39
C TRP A 160 22.16 -14.06 -20.33
N SER A 161 21.77 -13.57 -19.14
CA SER A 161 22.60 -13.60 -17.95
C SER A 161 22.42 -14.96 -17.26
N ALA A 162 23.49 -15.73 -17.10
CA ALA A 162 23.47 -17.05 -16.49
C ALA A 162 24.04 -17.00 -15.06
N ASP A 163 23.32 -17.56 -14.08
CA ASP A 163 23.76 -17.73 -12.71
C ASP A 163 23.37 -19.14 -12.23
N ASP A 164 24.36 -20.00 -12.02
CA ASP A 164 24.26 -21.43 -11.65
C ASP A 164 23.13 -22.18 -12.38
N ARG A 165 21.90 -22.08 -11.91
CA ARG A 165 20.70 -22.75 -12.44
C ARG A 165 19.64 -21.78 -12.99
N THR A 166 19.99 -20.52 -13.17
CA THR A 166 19.05 -19.48 -13.60
C THR A 166 19.56 -18.79 -14.84
N LEU A 167 18.69 -18.62 -15.84
CA LEU A 167 18.90 -17.75 -16.98
C LEU A 167 17.97 -16.55 -16.86
N ARG A 168 18.50 -15.35 -17.08
CA ARG A 168 17.73 -14.09 -17.10
C ARG A 168 17.97 -13.38 -18.43
N HIS A 169 16.89 -12.99 -19.05
CA HIS A 169 16.90 -12.11 -20.21
C HIS A 169 16.11 -10.84 -19.89
N ILE A 170 16.70 -9.68 -20.15
CA ILE A 170 16.07 -8.37 -20.01
C ILE A 170 16.04 -7.74 -21.39
N GLY A 171 14.86 -7.55 -21.95
CA GLY A 171 14.65 -7.00 -23.29
C GLY A 171 13.53 -5.98 -23.34
N ASP A 172 13.53 -5.19 -24.40
CA ASP A 172 12.46 -4.22 -24.72
C ASP A 172 11.36 -4.87 -25.58
N GLU A 173 11.37 -6.21 -25.72
CA GLU A 173 10.46 -6.94 -26.62
C GLU A 173 9.08 -7.11 -26.00
N ALA A 174 8.05 -6.88 -26.81
CA ALA A 174 6.65 -7.03 -26.40
C ALA A 174 6.25 -8.49 -26.13
N ASP A 175 7.04 -9.47 -26.59
CA ASP A 175 6.81 -10.90 -26.36
C ASP A 175 8.11 -11.59 -25.87
N PRO A 176 8.36 -11.62 -24.57
CA PRO A 176 9.49 -12.34 -24.00
C PRO A 176 9.40 -13.86 -24.19
N GLY A 177 8.21 -14.39 -24.53
CA GLY A 177 8.00 -15.82 -24.79
C GLY A 177 8.75 -16.33 -26.02
N SER A 178 9.01 -15.47 -27.02
CA SER A 178 9.77 -15.83 -28.21
C SER A 178 11.20 -16.27 -27.89
N ARG A 179 11.80 -15.71 -26.84
CA ARG A 179 13.16 -16.02 -26.39
C ARG A 179 13.26 -17.32 -25.57
N ILE A 180 12.16 -17.81 -25.03
CA ILE A 180 12.16 -19.09 -24.27
C ILE A 180 12.55 -20.25 -25.18
N GLY A 181 12.06 -20.24 -26.43
CA GLY A 181 12.40 -21.26 -27.41
C GLY A 181 13.90 -21.33 -27.73
N GLU A 182 14.59 -20.19 -27.77
CA GLU A 182 16.04 -20.12 -28.00
C GLU A 182 16.85 -20.66 -26.80
N ALA A 183 16.37 -20.44 -25.58
CA ALA A 183 17.04 -20.91 -24.35
C ALA A 183 16.85 -22.41 -24.08
N LEU A 184 15.81 -23.03 -24.68
CA LEU A 184 15.48 -24.44 -24.48
C LEU A 184 16.00 -25.34 -25.62
N ALA A 185 16.53 -24.78 -26.70
CA ALA A 185 17.09 -25.51 -27.85
C ALA A 185 18.55 -25.88 -27.59
#